data_89ba049e4c2e6fd8c9383b203e6732da
#
_entry.id   89ba049e4c2e6fd8c9383b203e6732da
#
_cell.length_a   1.000
_cell.length_b   1.000
_cell.length_c   1.000
_cell.angle_alpha   90.00
_cell.angle_beta   90.00
_cell.angle_gamma   90.00
#
_symmetry.space_group_name_H-M   'P 1'
#
loop_
_entity.id
_entity.type
_entity.pdbx_description
1 polymer ?
#
loop_
_entity_poly.entity_id
_entity_poly.type
_entity_poly.pdbx_seq_one_letter_code
_entity_poly.pdbx_strand_id
1 'polypeptide(L)'
;MLGQRGVSPDALAEICEVDPKTVSRWLGGRIPHARHRFRAARHLRVEETFLWPEPSKRPGRPRDGLGTELVGTYQNRASVPRDVWLALLREARHEIGVLVFSGTFFAQSNPHVAKMLSERAADGVRVRLCFGDPGGQAVAVRGREEGIGDTLAAKIRASLTYYRPLLGEAGCGVRLHDTTLYTSMFRYDDNLLVNPHIWGQPASANPLLHLKRAGDTGWFDNYAESFDAVWAAARQWAPDQERTADHGQD
;
A
#
# COMPACT_ATOMS: atom_id res chain seq x y z
N MET A 1 -34.50 -3.45 22.64
CA MET A 1 -34.14 -4.84 22.32
C MET A 1 -34.92 -5.86 23.16
N LEU A 2 -34.91 -5.82 24.51
CA LEU A 2 -35.72 -6.77 25.33
C LEU A 2 -37.19 -6.70 24.95
N GLY A 3 -37.78 -5.51 24.79
CA GLY A 3 -39.17 -5.33 24.40
C GLY A 3 -39.52 -5.90 23.00
N GLN A 4 -38.60 -5.92 22.06
CA GLN A 4 -38.81 -6.52 20.74
C GLN A 4 -38.86 -8.06 20.77
N ARG A 5 -38.36 -8.70 21.83
CA ARG A 5 -38.39 -10.15 22.04
C ARG A 5 -39.35 -10.60 23.14
N GLY A 6 -40.15 -9.69 23.68
CA GLY A 6 -41.17 -9.98 24.68
C GLY A 6 -40.60 -10.43 26.04
N VAL A 7 -39.31 -10.15 26.33
CA VAL A 7 -38.69 -10.51 27.60
C VAL A 7 -38.61 -9.30 28.51
N SER A 8 -39.23 -9.39 29.69
CA SER A 8 -39.14 -8.34 30.69
C SER A 8 -37.80 -8.38 31.43
N PRO A 9 -37.33 -7.25 32.02
CA PRO A 9 -36.15 -7.22 32.87
C PRO A 9 -36.25 -8.19 34.06
N ASP A 10 -37.43 -8.37 34.63
CA ASP A 10 -37.67 -9.27 35.75
C ASP A 10 -37.54 -10.74 35.33
N ALA A 11 -38.09 -11.11 34.18
CA ALA A 11 -37.91 -12.46 33.60
C ALA A 11 -36.43 -12.77 33.31
N LEU A 12 -35.69 -11.77 32.81
CA LEU A 12 -34.27 -11.94 32.57
C LEU A 12 -33.46 -12.07 33.89
N ALA A 13 -33.90 -11.37 34.94
CA ALA A 13 -33.29 -11.48 36.27
C ALA A 13 -33.45 -12.87 36.85
N GLU A 14 -34.64 -13.46 36.74
CA GLU A 14 -34.92 -14.83 37.18
C GLU A 14 -34.06 -15.85 36.43
N ILE A 15 -33.98 -15.74 35.11
CA ILE A 15 -33.16 -16.63 34.26
C ILE A 15 -31.66 -16.55 34.62
N CYS A 16 -31.19 -15.36 34.89
CA CYS A 16 -29.79 -15.14 35.24
C CYS A 16 -29.48 -15.37 36.74
N GLU A 17 -30.52 -15.67 37.54
CA GLU A 17 -30.41 -15.85 39.02
C GLU A 17 -29.78 -14.60 39.68
N VAL A 18 -30.30 -13.41 39.36
CA VAL A 18 -29.83 -12.12 39.89
C VAL A 18 -31.00 -11.24 40.30
N ASP A 19 -30.73 -10.24 41.13
CA ASP A 19 -31.70 -9.25 41.51
C ASP A 19 -32.11 -8.37 40.29
N PRO A 20 -33.41 -8.00 40.13
CA PRO A 20 -33.87 -7.15 39.03
C PRO A 20 -33.10 -5.82 38.89
N LYS A 21 -32.64 -5.22 39.98
CA LYS A 21 -31.78 -4.03 39.97
C LYS A 21 -30.45 -4.29 39.28
N THR A 22 -29.97 -5.54 39.31
CA THR A 22 -28.73 -5.93 38.59
C THR A 22 -28.96 -5.90 37.09
N VAL A 23 -30.09 -6.40 36.62
CA VAL A 23 -30.48 -6.31 35.20
C VAL A 23 -30.64 -4.86 34.75
N SER A 24 -31.26 -4.04 35.58
CA SER A 24 -31.39 -2.60 35.30
C SER A 24 -30.04 -1.90 35.15
N ARG A 25 -29.02 -2.30 35.94
CA ARG A 25 -27.65 -1.80 35.80
C ARG A 25 -27.00 -2.28 34.49
N TRP A 26 -27.30 -3.51 34.03
CA TRP A 26 -26.83 -4.01 32.73
C TRP A 26 -27.43 -3.23 31.57
N LEU A 27 -28.71 -2.92 31.65
CA LEU A 27 -29.40 -2.06 30.68
C LEU A 27 -28.82 -0.63 30.67
N GLY A 28 -28.33 -0.16 31.82
CA GLY A 28 -27.58 1.09 31.95
C GLY A 28 -26.12 1.04 31.52
N GLY A 29 -25.67 -0.07 30.89
CA GLY A 29 -24.32 -0.18 30.31
C GLY A 29 -23.29 -0.91 31.19
N ARG A 30 -23.66 -1.44 32.35
CA ARG A 30 -22.75 -2.26 33.16
C ARG A 30 -22.61 -3.66 32.56
N ILE A 31 -21.38 -4.11 32.31
CA ILE A 31 -21.11 -5.43 31.75
C ILE A 31 -21.26 -6.50 32.82
N PRO A 32 -22.10 -7.54 32.62
CA PRO A 32 -22.23 -8.68 33.53
C PRO A 32 -21.00 -9.56 33.58
N HIS A 33 -20.84 -10.38 34.64
CA HIS A 33 -19.88 -11.47 34.64
C HIS A 33 -20.20 -12.49 33.54
N ALA A 34 -19.15 -13.17 33.00
CA ALA A 34 -19.25 -14.09 31.87
C ALA A 34 -20.38 -15.12 32.01
N ARG A 35 -20.57 -15.71 33.20
CA ARG A 35 -21.65 -16.69 33.47
C ARG A 35 -23.05 -16.15 33.21
N HIS A 36 -23.29 -14.85 33.54
CA HIS A 36 -24.60 -14.21 33.36
C HIS A 36 -24.77 -13.73 31.90
N ARG A 37 -23.69 -13.28 31.25
CA ARG A 37 -23.69 -12.95 29.83
C ARG A 37 -24.08 -14.16 28.99
N PHE A 38 -23.45 -15.30 29.24
CA PHE A 38 -23.76 -16.55 28.55
C PHE A 38 -25.23 -16.99 28.75
N ARG A 39 -25.77 -16.94 29.99
CA ARG A 39 -27.16 -17.31 30.26
C ARG A 39 -28.15 -16.39 29.53
N ALA A 40 -27.93 -15.05 29.61
CA ALA A 40 -28.77 -14.08 28.93
C ALA A 40 -28.73 -14.24 27.42
N ALA A 41 -27.55 -14.37 26.81
CA ALA A 41 -27.38 -14.55 25.39
C ALA A 41 -28.07 -15.83 24.87
N ARG A 42 -27.88 -16.95 25.58
CA ARG A 42 -28.54 -18.22 25.27
C ARG A 42 -30.06 -18.12 25.32
N HIS A 43 -30.61 -17.48 26.36
CA HIS A 43 -32.06 -17.32 26.53
C HIS A 43 -32.62 -16.43 25.40
N LEU A 44 -31.97 -15.32 25.11
CA LEU A 44 -32.36 -14.40 24.06
C LEU A 44 -32.04 -14.89 22.63
N ARG A 45 -31.37 -16.04 22.50
CA ARG A 45 -30.93 -16.64 21.22
C ARG A 45 -30.17 -15.66 20.35
N VAL A 46 -29.19 -14.99 20.96
CA VAL A 46 -28.28 -14.06 20.28
C VAL A 46 -26.83 -14.34 20.73
N GLU A 47 -25.88 -13.90 19.95
CA GLU A 47 -24.48 -13.95 20.33
C GLU A 47 -24.19 -13.03 21.53
N GLU A 48 -23.31 -13.46 22.45
CA GLU A 48 -22.93 -12.69 23.63
C GLU A 48 -22.36 -11.31 23.25
N THR A 49 -21.56 -11.26 22.22
CA THR A 49 -20.93 -10.06 21.65
C THR A 49 -21.94 -9.06 21.08
N PHE A 50 -23.16 -9.53 20.72
CA PHE A 50 -24.23 -8.67 20.28
C PHE A 50 -24.91 -7.91 21.44
N LEU A 51 -25.03 -8.55 22.60
CA LEU A 51 -25.63 -7.91 23.79
C LEU A 51 -24.63 -7.02 24.53
N TRP A 52 -23.42 -7.49 24.64
CA TRP A 52 -22.30 -6.77 25.23
C TRP A 52 -21.18 -6.79 24.21
N PRO A 53 -21.25 -5.92 23.20
CA PRO A 53 -20.10 -5.70 22.38
C PRO A 53 -18.99 -5.34 23.35
N GLU A 54 -17.89 -6.06 23.29
CA GLU A 54 -16.71 -5.66 24.04
C GLU A 54 -16.57 -4.16 23.78
N PRO A 55 -16.48 -3.31 24.84
CA PRO A 55 -16.20 -1.90 24.62
C PRO A 55 -15.01 -1.96 23.66
N SER A 56 -15.22 -1.50 22.44
CA SER A 56 -14.14 -1.46 21.47
C SER A 56 -13.06 -0.78 22.28
N LYS A 57 -12.14 -1.57 22.82
CA LYS A 57 -10.87 -1.06 23.37
C LYS A 57 -10.53 -0.09 22.31
N ARG A 58 -10.58 1.23 22.56
CA ARG A 58 -10.17 2.31 21.66
C ARG A 58 -9.30 1.67 20.66
N PRO A 59 -9.62 1.60 19.35
CA PRO A 59 -9.08 0.60 18.48
C PRO A 59 -7.64 0.41 18.88
N GLY A 60 -7.47 -0.61 19.70
CA GLY A 60 -6.19 -0.86 20.32
C GLY A 60 -5.41 -1.07 19.09
N ARG A 61 -4.46 -0.18 18.78
CA ARG A 61 -3.56 -0.29 17.64
C ARG A 61 -3.52 -1.76 17.33
N PRO A 62 -3.96 -2.21 16.13
CA PRO A 62 -3.88 -3.62 15.80
C PRO A 62 -2.49 -4.04 16.24
N ARG A 63 -2.41 -4.91 17.22
CA ARG A 63 -1.11 -5.31 17.81
C ARG A 63 -0.28 -6.12 16.84
N ASP A 64 -0.87 -6.45 15.69
CA ASP A 64 -0.27 -7.27 14.67
C ASP A 64 -0.20 -6.47 13.36
N GLY A 65 0.96 -5.94 13.07
CA GLY A 65 1.42 -5.48 11.76
C GLY A 65 1.01 -4.07 11.36
N LEU A 66 -0.13 -3.88 10.73
CA LEU A 66 -0.44 -2.66 10.00
C LEU A 66 -0.52 -1.38 10.87
N GLY A 67 -1.02 -1.47 12.09
CA GLY A 67 -1.20 -0.27 12.95
C GLY A 67 0.08 0.37 13.43
N THR A 68 1.21 -0.33 13.35
CA THR A 68 2.54 0.20 13.68
C THR A 68 3.30 0.67 12.45
N GLU A 69 3.03 0.06 11.28
CA GLU A 69 3.73 0.38 10.03
C GLU A 69 3.05 1.49 9.22
N LEU A 70 1.73 1.64 9.33
CA LEU A 70 0.99 2.64 8.56
C LEU A 70 1.23 4.04 9.12
N VAL A 71 2.04 4.84 8.41
CA VAL A 71 2.32 6.25 8.73
C VAL A 71 1.18 7.16 8.27
N GLY A 72 0.61 6.89 7.10
CA GLY A 72 -0.46 7.70 6.54
C GLY A 72 -1.08 7.10 5.29
N THR A 73 -2.22 7.68 4.91
CA THR A 73 -2.93 7.37 3.68
C THR A 73 -3.25 8.65 2.92
N TYR A 74 -3.20 8.59 1.60
CA TYR A 74 -3.47 9.72 0.73
C TYR A 74 -4.47 9.30 -0.35
N GLN A 75 -5.33 10.22 -0.79
CA GLN A 75 -6.29 9.95 -1.86
C GLN A 75 -5.63 9.47 -3.16
N ASN A 76 -4.46 10.04 -3.47
CA ASN A 76 -3.67 9.70 -4.63
C ASN A 76 -2.23 10.22 -4.46
N ARG A 77 -1.36 9.95 -5.43
CA ARG A 77 0.04 10.39 -5.39
C ARG A 77 0.21 11.91 -5.35
N ALA A 78 -0.68 12.67 -6.02
CA ALA A 78 -0.61 14.13 -6.05
C ALA A 78 -1.03 14.77 -4.73
N SER A 79 -1.78 14.04 -3.89
CA SER A 79 -2.18 14.47 -2.54
C SER A 79 -1.08 14.33 -1.50
N VAL A 80 0.02 13.62 -1.83
CA VAL A 80 1.20 13.58 -0.96
C VAL A 80 1.92 14.92 -1.10
N PRO A 81 2.15 15.65 0.01
CA PRO A 81 2.88 16.91 -0.04
C PRO A 81 4.25 16.76 -0.69
N ARG A 82 4.63 17.72 -1.52
CA ARG A 82 5.90 17.67 -2.26
C ARG A 82 7.11 17.59 -1.35
N ASP A 83 7.05 18.25 -0.20
CA ASP A 83 8.11 18.24 0.81
C ASP A 83 8.32 16.85 1.41
N VAL A 84 7.27 16.03 1.53
CA VAL A 84 7.39 14.62 1.96
C VAL A 84 8.21 13.81 0.94
N TRP A 85 7.91 13.93 -0.36
CA TRP A 85 8.68 13.26 -1.41
C TRP A 85 10.15 13.69 -1.40
N LEU A 86 10.39 15.00 -1.26
CA LEU A 86 11.74 15.55 -1.27
C LEU A 86 12.53 15.19 0.00
N ALA A 87 11.87 15.19 1.16
CA ALA A 87 12.49 14.78 2.42
C ALA A 87 12.92 13.31 2.35
N LEU A 88 12.02 12.41 1.97
CA LEU A 88 12.32 10.98 1.84
C LEU A 88 13.51 10.72 0.89
N LEU A 89 13.53 11.41 -0.26
CA LEU A 89 14.62 11.26 -1.22
C LEU A 89 15.96 11.78 -0.69
N ARG A 90 15.96 12.92 0.01
CA ARG A 90 17.19 13.53 0.54
C ARG A 90 17.73 12.81 1.78
N GLU A 91 16.85 12.24 2.58
CA GLU A 91 17.19 11.57 3.83
C GLU A 91 17.59 10.10 3.63
N ALA A 92 17.30 9.51 2.48
CA ALA A 92 17.68 8.13 2.16
C ALA A 92 19.20 7.95 2.26
N ARG A 93 19.64 6.91 2.98
CA ARG A 93 21.06 6.61 3.27
C ARG A 93 21.53 5.27 2.72
N HIS A 94 20.60 4.35 2.47
CA HIS A 94 20.93 2.99 2.06
C HIS A 94 20.34 2.61 0.71
N GLU A 95 19.07 2.96 0.50
CA GLU A 95 18.35 2.52 -0.69
C GLU A 95 17.26 3.50 -1.13
N ILE A 96 17.20 3.74 -2.44
CA ILE A 96 16.05 4.33 -3.13
C ILE A 96 15.59 3.33 -4.18
N GLY A 97 14.33 2.90 -4.08
CA GLY A 97 13.70 1.95 -5.00
C GLY A 97 12.45 2.54 -5.63
N VAL A 98 12.30 2.42 -6.95
CA VAL A 98 11.10 2.81 -7.69
C VAL A 98 10.66 1.64 -8.56
N LEU A 99 9.44 1.16 -8.39
CA LEU A 99 8.81 0.12 -9.21
C LEU A 99 7.47 0.64 -9.72
N VAL A 100 7.37 0.88 -11.01
CA VAL A 100 6.21 1.51 -11.64
C VAL A 100 6.08 1.07 -13.10
N PHE A 101 4.94 1.30 -13.73
CA PHE A 101 4.86 1.19 -15.19
C PHE A 101 5.60 2.36 -15.87
N SER A 102 5.11 3.61 -15.76
CA SER A 102 5.67 4.70 -16.57
C SER A 102 6.67 5.59 -15.84
N GLY A 103 6.60 5.74 -14.53
CA GLY A 103 7.50 6.64 -13.78
C GLY A 103 7.36 8.14 -14.09
N THR A 104 6.45 8.52 -14.97
CA THR A 104 6.25 9.90 -15.44
C THR A 104 5.99 10.86 -14.29
N PHE A 105 5.15 10.46 -13.32
CA PHE A 105 4.85 11.28 -12.14
C PHE A 105 6.13 11.65 -11.36
N PHE A 106 7.02 10.70 -11.14
CA PHE A 106 8.24 10.92 -10.34
C PHE A 106 9.19 11.91 -11.03
N ALA A 107 9.35 11.79 -12.36
CA ALA A 107 10.17 12.71 -13.15
C ALA A 107 9.54 14.12 -13.27
N GLN A 108 8.22 14.21 -13.49
CA GLN A 108 7.54 15.48 -13.67
C GLN A 108 7.37 16.25 -12.35
N SER A 109 7.19 15.56 -11.24
CA SER A 109 7.10 16.19 -9.90
C SER A 109 8.43 16.83 -9.49
N ASN A 110 9.54 16.36 -10.03
CA ASN A 110 10.87 16.90 -9.78
C ASN A 110 11.75 16.86 -11.06
N PRO A 111 11.86 17.98 -11.82
CA PRO A 111 12.67 18.05 -13.04
C PRO A 111 14.15 17.70 -12.84
N HIS A 112 14.66 17.80 -11.61
CA HIS A 112 16.04 17.48 -11.25
C HIS A 112 16.20 16.09 -10.63
N VAL A 113 15.19 15.22 -10.75
CA VAL A 113 15.19 13.90 -10.08
C VAL A 113 16.40 13.06 -10.44
N ALA A 114 16.80 13.02 -11.70
CA ALA A 114 17.99 12.24 -12.12
C ALA A 114 19.27 12.74 -11.42
N LYS A 115 19.48 14.06 -11.37
CA LYS A 115 20.60 14.65 -10.67
C LYS A 115 20.59 14.31 -9.17
N MET A 116 19.42 14.44 -8.52
CA MET A 116 19.30 14.10 -7.10
C MET A 116 19.57 12.62 -6.82
N LEU A 117 19.13 11.73 -7.71
CA LEU A 117 19.41 10.29 -7.59
C LEU A 117 20.90 9.98 -7.80
N SER A 118 21.55 10.64 -8.77
CA SER A 118 22.99 10.54 -9.00
C SER A 118 23.79 11.02 -7.79
N GLU A 119 23.41 12.17 -7.19
CA GLU A 119 24.02 12.67 -5.95
C GLU A 119 23.87 11.68 -4.79
N ARG A 120 22.68 11.08 -4.61
CA ARG A 120 22.49 10.03 -3.58
C ARG A 120 23.35 8.79 -3.85
N ALA A 121 23.45 8.36 -5.12
CA ALA A 121 24.30 7.24 -5.49
C ALA A 121 25.79 7.54 -5.21
N ALA A 122 26.25 8.76 -5.49
CA ALA A 122 27.59 9.20 -5.15
C ALA A 122 27.87 9.19 -3.64
N ASP A 123 26.84 9.41 -2.83
CA ASP A 123 26.89 9.30 -1.35
C ASP A 123 26.78 7.84 -0.86
N GLY A 124 26.78 6.86 -1.77
CA GLY A 124 26.74 5.43 -1.44
C GLY A 124 25.34 4.83 -1.32
N VAL A 125 24.28 5.57 -1.65
CA VAL A 125 22.90 5.05 -1.66
C VAL A 125 22.68 4.19 -2.90
N ARG A 126 22.14 2.99 -2.73
CA ARG A 126 21.76 2.11 -3.84
C ARG A 126 20.47 2.58 -4.50
N VAL A 127 20.54 3.01 -5.76
CA VAL A 127 19.37 3.47 -6.54
C VAL A 127 18.91 2.38 -7.50
N ARG A 128 17.68 1.93 -7.37
CA ARG A 128 17.05 0.87 -8.18
C ARG A 128 15.76 1.39 -8.83
N LEU A 129 15.77 1.62 -10.12
CA LEU A 129 14.63 2.10 -10.88
C LEU A 129 14.13 1.00 -11.83
N CYS A 130 12.90 0.56 -11.65
CA CYS A 130 12.27 -0.51 -12.42
C CYS A 130 10.99 0.00 -13.09
N PHE A 131 11.00 0.03 -14.41
CA PHE A 131 9.88 0.53 -15.24
C PHE A 131 9.27 -0.61 -16.05
N GLY A 132 8.02 -0.45 -16.49
CA GLY A 132 7.43 -1.37 -17.44
C GLY A 132 8.22 -1.42 -18.74
N ASP A 133 8.39 -2.61 -19.32
CA ASP A 133 8.98 -2.75 -20.65
C ASP A 133 7.98 -2.21 -21.70
N PRO A 134 8.33 -1.16 -22.45
CA PRO A 134 7.42 -0.59 -23.44
C PRO A 134 7.06 -1.54 -24.59
N GLY A 135 7.84 -2.61 -24.81
CA GLY A 135 7.54 -3.70 -25.74
C GLY A 135 6.91 -4.91 -25.07
N GLY A 136 6.72 -4.88 -23.75
CA GLY A 136 6.25 -6.02 -22.97
C GLY A 136 4.75 -6.24 -22.97
N GLN A 137 4.35 -7.49 -22.75
CA GLN A 137 2.94 -7.88 -22.70
C GLN A 137 2.21 -7.24 -21.52
N ALA A 138 2.84 -7.08 -20.37
CA ALA A 138 2.23 -6.47 -19.17
C ALA A 138 1.86 -5.00 -19.44
N VAL A 139 2.68 -4.25 -20.17
CA VAL A 139 2.41 -2.87 -20.55
C VAL A 139 1.24 -2.80 -21.54
N ALA A 140 1.20 -3.70 -22.54
CA ALA A 140 0.10 -3.77 -23.49
C ALA A 140 -1.24 -4.11 -22.83
N VAL A 141 -1.25 -5.06 -21.88
CA VAL A 141 -2.44 -5.40 -21.08
C VAL A 141 -2.88 -4.18 -20.26
N ARG A 142 -1.96 -3.59 -19.51
CA ARG A 142 -2.26 -2.45 -18.63
C ARG A 142 -2.76 -1.23 -19.42
N GLY A 143 -2.20 -0.96 -20.58
CA GLY A 143 -2.66 0.11 -21.46
C GLY A 143 -4.11 -0.08 -21.92
N ARG A 144 -4.51 -1.34 -22.23
CA ARG A 144 -5.91 -1.67 -22.57
C ARG A 144 -6.84 -1.52 -21.38
N GLU A 145 -6.43 -1.97 -20.20
CA GLU A 145 -7.21 -1.86 -18.94
C GLU A 145 -7.47 -0.40 -18.56
N GLU A 146 -6.50 0.50 -18.75
CA GLU A 146 -6.65 1.93 -18.50
C GLU A 146 -7.37 2.66 -19.65
N GLY A 147 -7.72 1.98 -20.75
CA GLY A 147 -8.37 2.59 -21.92
C GLY A 147 -7.46 3.51 -22.73
N ILE A 148 -6.13 3.45 -22.57
CA ILE A 148 -5.16 4.30 -23.26
C ILE A 148 -4.28 3.53 -24.28
N GLY A 149 -4.44 2.21 -24.38
CA GLY A 149 -3.72 1.37 -25.34
C GLY A 149 -2.22 1.64 -25.37
N ASP A 150 -1.67 1.81 -26.56
CA ASP A 150 -0.22 2.02 -26.79
C ASP A 150 0.33 3.33 -26.22
N THR A 151 -0.55 4.24 -25.79
CA THR A 151 -0.14 5.48 -25.13
C THR A 151 0.65 5.19 -23.85
N LEU A 152 0.39 4.07 -23.15
CA LEU A 152 1.18 3.69 -21.98
C LEU A 152 2.63 3.41 -22.35
N ALA A 153 2.88 2.63 -23.41
CA ALA A 153 4.22 2.35 -23.92
C ALA A 153 4.95 3.65 -24.34
N ALA A 154 4.25 4.56 -25.02
CA ALA A 154 4.79 5.86 -25.40
C ALA A 154 5.16 6.72 -24.17
N LYS A 155 4.31 6.73 -23.12
CA LYS A 155 4.61 7.41 -21.84
C LYS A 155 5.84 6.83 -21.16
N ILE A 156 6.03 5.51 -21.20
CA ILE A 156 7.21 4.85 -20.63
C ILE A 156 8.47 5.30 -21.38
N ARG A 157 8.47 5.20 -22.72
CA ARG A 157 9.61 5.65 -23.55
C ARG A 157 9.96 7.12 -23.27
N ALA A 158 8.97 8.00 -23.22
CA ALA A 158 9.17 9.40 -22.88
C ALA A 158 9.76 9.59 -21.48
N SER A 159 9.27 8.86 -20.47
CA SER A 159 9.77 8.99 -19.10
C SER A 159 11.19 8.46 -18.94
N LEU A 160 11.58 7.40 -19.65
CA LEU A 160 12.92 6.83 -19.61
C LEU A 160 13.99 7.85 -20.03
N THR A 161 13.65 8.82 -20.88
CA THR A 161 14.59 9.88 -21.28
C THR A 161 15.11 10.69 -20.11
N TYR A 162 14.28 10.90 -19.07
CA TYR A 162 14.67 11.62 -17.85
C TYR A 162 15.72 10.85 -17.02
N TYR A 163 15.72 9.51 -17.10
CA TYR A 163 16.61 8.64 -16.32
C TYR A 163 17.84 8.19 -17.10
N ARG A 164 17.94 8.55 -18.39
CA ARG A 164 19.12 8.22 -19.22
C ARG A 164 20.45 8.66 -18.60
N PRO A 165 20.56 9.84 -17.94
CA PRO A 165 21.82 10.26 -17.29
C PRO A 165 22.30 9.30 -16.20
N LEU A 166 21.43 8.44 -15.64
CA LEU A 166 21.80 7.47 -14.60
C LEU A 166 22.41 6.19 -15.15
N LEU A 167 22.40 6.00 -16.46
CA LEU A 167 23.00 4.80 -17.08
C LEU A 167 24.51 4.87 -16.99
N GLY A 168 25.10 3.83 -16.41
CA GLY A 168 26.55 3.75 -16.18
C GLY A 168 27.02 4.43 -14.89
N GLU A 169 26.16 5.15 -14.18
CA GLU A 169 26.46 5.71 -12.86
C GLU A 169 26.62 4.58 -11.83
N ALA A 170 27.72 4.62 -11.09
CA ALA A 170 27.94 3.68 -10.00
C ALA A 170 26.85 3.80 -8.93
N GLY A 171 26.31 2.68 -8.47
CA GLY A 171 25.21 2.66 -7.49
C GLY A 171 23.83 2.86 -8.08
N CYS A 172 23.68 3.20 -9.38
CA CYS A 172 22.40 3.33 -10.08
C CYS A 172 22.13 2.12 -10.97
N GLY A 173 20.94 1.53 -10.83
CA GLY A 173 20.43 0.50 -11.73
C GLY A 173 19.09 0.94 -12.33
N VAL A 174 18.96 0.79 -13.65
CA VAL A 174 17.69 1.02 -14.36
C VAL A 174 17.32 -0.27 -15.09
N ARG A 175 16.15 -0.82 -14.79
CA ARG A 175 15.66 -2.08 -15.35
C ARG A 175 14.26 -1.94 -15.93
N LEU A 176 13.91 -2.85 -16.84
CA LEU A 176 12.58 -2.97 -17.43
C LEU A 176 11.97 -4.31 -17.04
N HIS A 177 10.74 -4.27 -16.51
CA HIS A 177 9.98 -5.46 -16.15
C HIS A 177 8.84 -5.72 -17.14
N ASP A 178 8.51 -6.98 -17.35
CA ASP A 178 7.31 -7.43 -18.05
C ASP A 178 6.41 -8.23 -17.08
N THR A 179 6.15 -7.66 -15.93
CA THR A 179 5.38 -8.25 -14.84
C THR A 179 4.08 -7.51 -14.67
N THR A 180 2.97 -8.24 -14.48
CA THR A 180 1.69 -7.66 -14.07
C THR A 180 1.86 -7.07 -12.67
N LEU A 181 1.92 -5.75 -12.57
CA LEU A 181 2.00 -5.06 -11.28
C LEU A 181 0.61 -4.81 -10.71
N TYR A 182 0.43 -5.17 -9.44
CA TYR A 182 -0.76 -4.82 -8.67
C TYR A 182 -0.60 -3.53 -7.88
N THR A 183 0.62 -2.98 -7.84
CA THR A 183 0.94 -1.76 -7.11
C THR A 183 2.17 -1.08 -7.70
N SER A 184 2.22 0.25 -7.64
CA SER A 184 3.47 1.00 -7.78
C SER A 184 4.10 1.18 -6.40
N MET A 185 5.43 1.17 -6.32
CA MET A 185 6.18 1.30 -5.08
C MET A 185 7.28 2.33 -5.19
N PHE A 186 7.46 3.10 -4.10
CA PHE A 186 8.55 4.07 -3.93
C PHE A 186 9.16 3.84 -2.56
N ARG A 187 10.34 3.26 -2.54
CA ARG A 187 11.08 2.90 -1.33
C ARG A 187 12.18 3.92 -1.03
N TYR A 188 12.31 4.29 0.22
CA TYR A 188 13.36 5.13 0.76
C TYR A 188 13.77 4.54 2.11
N ASP A 189 14.81 3.71 2.11
CA ASP A 189 15.25 2.94 3.29
C ASP A 189 14.08 2.15 3.91
N ASP A 190 13.69 2.52 5.13
CA ASP A 190 12.58 1.93 5.88
C ASP A 190 11.23 2.60 5.62
N ASN A 191 11.14 3.53 4.68
CA ASN A 191 9.88 4.12 4.24
C ASN A 191 9.47 3.55 2.87
N LEU A 192 8.20 3.22 2.72
CA LEU A 192 7.64 2.69 1.48
C LEU A 192 6.28 3.33 1.18
N LEU A 193 6.20 4.01 0.04
CA LEU A 193 4.94 4.51 -0.47
C LEU A 193 4.39 3.49 -1.48
N VAL A 194 3.25 2.91 -1.16
CA VAL A 194 2.58 1.86 -1.93
C VAL A 194 1.33 2.44 -2.55
N ASN A 195 1.20 2.32 -3.87
CA ASN A 195 0.05 2.82 -4.62
C ASN A 195 -0.64 1.65 -5.33
N PRO A 196 -1.64 0.99 -4.68
CA PRO A 196 -2.38 -0.12 -5.25
C PRO A 196 -3.04 0.25 -6.57
N HIS A 197 -3.09 -0.68 -7.53
CA HIS A 197 -3.74 -0.47 -8.81
C HIS A 197 -5.18 -0.97 -8.74
N ILE A 198 -6.11 -0.10 -9.09
CA ILE A 198 -7.52 -0.43 -9.26
C ILE A 198 -7.76 -0.65 -10.77
N TRP A 199 -8.45 -1.73 -11.12
CA TRP A 199 -8.73 -2.08 -12.50
C TRP A 199 -9.48 -0.94 -13.21
N GLY A 200 -9.10 -0.62 -14.44
CA GLY A 200 -9.70 0.44 -15.24
C GLY A 200 -9.34 1.87 -14.79
N GLN A 201 -8.52 2.03 -13.75
CA GLN A 201 -8.12 3.34 -13.24
C GLN A 201 -6.62 3.60 -13.46
N PRO A 202 -6.22 4.80 -13.90
CA PRO A 202 -4.82 5.15 -13.95
C PRO A 202 -4.24 5.19 -12.53
N ALA A 203 -3.00 4.74 -12.37
CA ALA A 203 -2.35 4.70 -11.06
C ALA A 203 -2.32 6.07 -10.34
N SER A 204 -2.38 7.19 -11.08
CA SER A 204 -2.44 8.54 -10.52
C SER A 204 -3.74 8.85 -9.77
N ALA A 205 -4.83 8.13 -10.05
CA ALA A 205 -6.12 8.31 -9.39
C ALA A 205 -6.30 7.41 -8.16
N ASN A 206 -5.41 6.44 -7.97
CA ASN A 206 -5.54 5.42 -6.93
C ASN A 206 -4.96 5.88 -5.60
N PRO A 207 -5.47 5.35 -4.46
CA PRO A 207 -4.97 5.68 -3.14
C PRO A 207 -3.49 5.34 -2.98
N LEU A 208 -2.84 6.00 -2.03
CA LEU A 208 -1.45 5.73 -1.69
C LEU A 208 -1.32 5.53 -0.19
N LEU A 209 -0.61 4.48 0.20
CA LEU A 209 -0.29 4.15 1.58
C LEU A 209 1.18 4.52 1.83
N HIS A 210 1.47 5.16 2.95
CA HIS A 210 2.83 5.36 3.44
C HIS A 210 3.08 4.38 4.57
N LEU A 211 3.95 3.44 4.35
CA LEU A 211 4.40 2.45 5.33
C LEU A 211 5.79 2.79 5.83
N LYS A 212 6.06 2.48 7.08
CA LYS A 212 7.40 2.53 7.67
C LYS A 212 7.68 1.20 8.35
N ARG A 213 8.85 0.62 8.12
CA ARG A 213 9.25 -0.62 8.77
C ARG A 213 9.19 -0.48 10.29
N ALA A 214 8.53 -1.40 10.96
CA ALA A 214 8.35 -1.38 12.41
C ALA A 214 8.86 -2.64 13.12
N GLY A 215 9.31 -3.65 12.38
CA GLY A 215 9.82 -4.92 12.88
C GLY A 215 10.49 -5.73 11.76
N ASP A 216 10.74 -7.00 12.02
CA ASP A 216 11.41 -7.91 11.07
C ASP A 216 10.44 -8.61 10.12
N THR A 217 9.14 -8.50 10.34
CA THR A 217 8.09 -9.07 9.49
C THR A 217 6.86 -8.16 9.51
N GLY A 218 6.34 -7.83 8.33
CA GLY A 218 5.16 -6.96 8.22
C GLY A 218 4.76 -6.68 6.77
N TRP A 219 3.90 -5.72 6.57
CA TRP A 219 3.48 -5.29 5.24
C TRP A 219 4.64 -4.65 4.48
N PHE A 220 5.48 -3.87 5.18
CA PHE A 220 6.67 -3.29 4.58
C PHE A 220 7.54 -4.37 3.95
N ASP A 221 7.84 -5.44 4.69
CA ASP A 221 8.73 -6.51 4.23
C ASP A 221 8.10 -7.30 3.07
N ASN A 222 6.80 -7.61 3.14
CA ASN A 222 6.08 -8.27 2.05
C ASN A 222 6.17 -7.47 0.73
N TYR A 223 5.99 -6.16 0.78
CA TYR A 223 6.13 -5.31 -0.40
C TYR A 223 7.58 -5.15 -0.85
N ALA A 224 8.53 -5.07 0.08
CA ALA A 224 9.95 -5.01 -0.24
C ALA A 224 10.43 -6.30 -0.93
N GLU A 225 10.02 -7.48 -0.45
CA GLU A 225 10.28 -8.77 -1.08
C GLU A 225 9.67 -8.85 -2.49
N SER A 226 8.44 -8.37 -2.66
CA SER A 226 7.79 -8.28 -3.97
C SER A 226 8.56 -7.36 -4.93
N PHE A 227 9.06 -6.22 -4.45
CA PHE A 227 9.95 -5.34 -5.21
C PHE A 227 11.21 -6.08 -5.64
N ASP A 228 11.86 -6.76 -4.71
CA ASP A 228 13.11 -7.49 -4.96
C ASP A 228 12.93 -8.62 -5.97
N ALA A 229 11.81 -9.35 -5.91
CA ALA A 229 11.47 -10.40 -6.86
C ALA A 229 11.29 -9.84 -8.29
N VAL A 230 10.53 -8.74 -8.45
CA VAL A 230 10.36 -8.09 -9.76
C VAL A 230 11.68 -7.53 -10.26
N TRP A 231 12.47 -6.89 -9.38
CA TRP A 231 13.79 -6.39 -9.72
C TRP A 231 14.72 -7.48 -10.24
N ALA A 232 14.75 -8.64 -9.59
CA ALA A 232 15.59 -9.76 -9.98
C ALA A 232 15.22 -10.31 -11.37
N ALA A 233 13.92 -10.36 -11.69
CA ALA A 233 13.41 -10.85 -12.97
C ALA A 233 13.51 -9.80 -14.11
N ALA A 234 13.68 -8.52 -13.78
CA ALA A 234 13.71 -7.45 -14.75
C ALA A 234 15.04 -7.39 -15.52
N ARG A 235 14.98 -7.11 -16.83
CA ARG A 235 16.16 -6.91 -17.67
C ARG A 235 16.76 -5.53 -17.47
N GLN A 236 18.07 -5.41 -17.64
CA GLN A 236 18.74 -4.10 -17.66
C GLN A 236 18.24 -3.26 -18.84
N TRP A 237 17.97 -1.98 -18.61
CA TRP A 237 17.64 -1.08 -19.69
C TRP A 237 18.88 -0.68 -20.48
N ALA A 238 18.87 -0.93 -21.79
CA ALA A 238 19.90 -0.58 -22.75
C ALA A 238 19.27 0.15 -23.95
N PRO A 239 19.37 1.49 -24.04
CA PRO A 239 18.65 2.28 -25.04
C PRO A 239 19.04 1.96 -26.50
N ASP A 240 20.22 1.43 -26.73
CA ASP A 240 20.70 1.13 -28.09
C ASP A 240 20.08 -0.15 -28.68
N GLN A 241 19.54 -1.03 -27.84
CA GLN A 241 18.84 -2.24 -28.30
C GLN A 241 17.40 -1.96 -28.76
N GLU A 242 16.80 -0.85 -28.35
CA GLU A 242 15.44 -0.45 -28.78
C GLU A 242 15.42 0.10 -30.20
N ARG A 243 16.52 0.66 -30.70
CA ARG A 243 16.62 1.19 -32.08
C ARG A 243 16.66 0.11 -33.16
N THR A 244 17.14 -1.08 -32.83
CA THR A 244 17.23 -2.20 -33.78
C THR A 244 15.92 -2.97 -33.93
N ALA A 245 15.03 -2.93 -32.94
CA ALA A 245 13.73 -3.59 -33.01
C ALA A 245 12.69 -2.80 -33.85
N ASP A 246 12.83 -1.47 -33.94
CA ASP A 246 11.89 -0.60 -34.67
C ASP A 246 12.20 -0.50 -36.18
N HIS A 247 13.38 -0.96 -36.62
CA HIS A 247 13.82 -0.93 -38.04
C HIS A 247 13.74 -2.28 -38.74
N GLY A 248 13.14 -3.29 -38.10
CA GLY A 248 13.03 -4.66 -38.65
C GLY A 248 11.64 -5.07 -39.14
N GLN A 249 10.72 -4.12 -39.27
CA GLN A 249 9.37 -4.35 -39.81
C GLN A 249 9.06 -3.38 -41.00
N ASP A 250 9.87 -3.42 -42.00
CA ASP A 250 9.51 -2.91 -43.34
C ASP A 250 9.46 -4.09 -44.34
#